data_2e7ad49e266a35f062b41af53cbcfc31
#
_entry.id   2e7ad49e266a35f062b41af53cbcfc31
#
_cell.length_a   1.000
_cell.length_b   1.000
_cell.length_c   1.000
_cell.angle_alpha   90.00
_cell.angle_beta   90.00
_cell.angle_gamma   90.00
#
_symmetry.space_group_name_H-M   'P 1'
#
loop_
_entity.id
_entity.type
_entity.pdbx_description
1 polymer ?
#
loop_
_entity_poly.entity_id
_entity_poly.type
_entity_poly.pdbx_seq_one_letter_code
_entity_poly.pdbx_strand_id
1 'polypeptide(L)' 'MGQNSIMSDVYYKVTVTRGELSSSVYWWEKTYASLMESVDLLYKSAKMDAVELEMITKKDYDNRTN' A
#
# COMPACT_ATOMS: atom_id res chain seq x y z
N MET A 1 -12.16 -2.09 25.44
CA MET A 1 -11.99 -2.07 24.75
C MET A 1 -11.89 -1.78 23.90
N GLY A 2 -11.97 -1.65 23.69
CA GLY A 2 -12.08 -1.34 22.93
C GLY A 2 -11.75 -1.51 22.03
N GLN A 3 -11.65 -1.72 21.63
CA GLN A 3 -11.34 -1.95 20.91
C GLN A 3 -11.30 -1.86 19.95
N ASN A 4 -11.62 -1.82 19.62
CA ASN A 4 -11.88 -1.87 18.59
C ASN A 4 -11.56 -1.06 17.46
N SER A 5 -11.89 -0.15 17.19
CA SER A 5 -11.38 0.87 16.34
C SER A 5 -10.16 0.48 15.60
N ILE A 6 -9.44 -0.32 16.16
CA ILE A 6 -8.23 -0.79 15.58
C ILE A 6 -8.45 -1.64 14.36
N MET A 7 -9.69 -1.92 14.07
CA MET A 7 -10.00 -2.74 12.91
C MET A 7 -10.17 -1.93 11.64
N SER A 8 -9.78 -0.67 11.66
CA SER A 8 -9.88 0.15 10.47
C SER A 8 -8.91 -0.34 9.41
N ASP A 9 -9.41 -0.48 8.21
CA ASP A 9 -8.57 -0.84 7.08
C ASP A 9 -7.60 0.28 6.76
N VAL A 10 -6.47 -0.09 6.21
CA VAL A 10 -5.45 0.86 5.80
C VAL A 10 -5.45 0.91 4.28
N TYR A 11 -5.62 2.09 3.73
CA TYR A 11 -5.64 2.28 2.28
C TYR A 11 -4.38 3.02 1.86
N TYR A 12 -3.84 2.64 0.72
CA TYR A 12 -2.59 3.25 0.30
C TYR A 12 -2.40 3.12 -1.20
N LYS A 13 -1.53 3.97 -1.70
CA LYS A 13 -1.09 3.92 -3.07
C LYS A 13 0.39 3.53 -3.03
N VAL A 14 0.73 2.48 -3.76
CA VAL A 14 2.12 2.04 -3.82
C VAL A 14 2.65 2.31 -5.22
N THR A 15 3.80 2.96 -5.29
CA THR A 15 4.46 3.24 -6.54
C THR A 15 5.76 2.48 -6.57
N VAL A 16 5.96 1.68 -7.59
CA VAL A 16 7.17 0.90 -7.75
C VAL A 16 7.94 1.40 -8.96
N THR A 17 9.25 1.42 -8.81
CA THR A 17 10.13 1.88 -9.88
C THR A 17 11.16 0.82 -10.19
N ARG A 18 11.35 0.55 -11.46
CA ARG A 18 12.35 -0.41 -11.91
C ARG A 18 12.98 0.14 -13.17
N GLY A 19 14.22 0.58 -13.06
CA GLY A 19 14.90 1.25 -14.17
C GLY A 19 14.20 2.56 -14.48
N GLU A 20 13.74 2.71 -15.70
CA GLU A 20 13.03 3.91 -16.11
C GLU A 20 11.52 3.74 -16.05
N LEU A 21 11.06 2.57 -15.61
CA LEU A 21 9.64 2.29 -15.56
C LEU A 21 9.11 2.55 -14.15
N SER A 22 7.93 3.12 -14.09
CA SER A 22 7.28 3.42 -12.83
C SER A 22 5.80 3.06 -12.95
N SER A 23 5.26 2.48 -11.92
CA SER A 23 3.87 2.03 -11.93
C SER A 23 3.28 2.19 -10.54
N SER A 24 2.00 2.55 -10.48
CA SER A 24 1.31 2.74 -9.22
C SER A 24 0.05 1.91 -9.17
N VAL A 25 -0.25 1.38 -8.00
CA VAL A 25 -1.51 0.68 -7.77
C VAL A 25 -2.07 1.12 -6.43
N TYR A 26 -3.39 1.00 -6.30
CA TYR A 26 -4.09 1.29 -5.06
C TYR A 26 -4.42 -0.03 -4.38
N TRP A 27 -4.18 -0.07 -3.08
CA TRP A 27 -4.34 -1.31 -2.34
C TRP A 27 -4.85 -1.02 -0.94
N TRP A 28 -5.21 -2.07 -0.23
CA TRP A 28 -5.63 -1.92 1.15
C TRP A 28 -5.24 -3.16 1.93
N GLU A 29 -5.06 -2.97 3.23
CA GLU A 29 -4.75 -4.06 4.15
C GLU A 29 -5.54 -3.84 5.43
N LYS A 30 -5.72 -4.90 6.19
CA LYS A 30 -6.49 -4.81 7.42
C LYS A 30 -5.75 -4.10 8.53
N THR A 31 -4.44 -4.18 8.54
CA THR A 31 -3.64 -3.54 9.56
C THR A 31 -2.40 -2.95 8.93
N TYR A 32 -1.81 -2.01 9.65
CA TYR A 32 -0.57 -1.42 9.20
C TYR A 32 0.57 -2.46 9.15
N ALA A 33 0.54 -3.40 10.10
CA ALA A 33 1.56 -4.45 10.11
C ALA A 33 1.48 -5.31 8.86
N SER A 34 0.26 -5.68 8.43
CA SER A 34 0.09 -6.42 7.19
C SER A 34 0.59 -5.64 5.99
N LEU A 35 0.33 -4.33 5.99
CA LEU A 35 0.80 -3.45 4.93
C LEU A 35 2.32 -3.51 4.82
N MET A 36 3.01 -3.37 5.94
CA MET A 36 4.46 -3.36 5.91
C MET A 36 5.03 -4.70 5.47
N GLU A 37 4.38 -5.80 5.84
CA GLU A 37 4.81 -7.12 5.39
C GLU A 37 4.65 -7.25 3.88
N SER A 38 3.53 -6.78 3.35
CA SER A 38 3.28 -6.86 1.91
C SER A 38 4.29 -6.04 1.12
N VAL A 39 4.60 -4.85 1.61
CA VAL A 39 5.55 -3.97 0.94
C VAL A 39 6.95 -4.59 0.95
N ASP A 40 7.34 -5.15 2.09
CA ASP A 40 8.64 -5.76 2.22
C ASP A 40 8.78 -6.94 1.27
N LEU A 41 7.75 -7.77 1.21
CA LEU A 41 7.75 -8.92 0.33
C LEU A 41 7.83 -8.50 -1.14
N LEU A 42 7.08 -7.47 -1.49
CA LEU A 42 7.09 -6.95 -2.85
C LEU A 42 8.48 -6.46 -3.23
N TYR A 43 9.10 -5.70 -2.34
CA TYR A 43 10.42 -5.13 -2.59
C TYR A 43 11.44 -6.24 -2.82
N LYS A 44 11.40 -7.27 -1.98
CA LYS A 44 12.38 -8.35 -2.07
C LYS A 44 12.12 -9.27 -3.25
N SER A 45 10.85 -9.60 -3.50
CA SER A 45 10.50 -10.56 -4.54
C SER A 45 10.62 -9.99 -5.94
N ALA A 46 10.23 -8.75 -6.12
CA ALA A 46 10.20 -8.14 -7.43
C ALA A 46 11.48 -7.40 -7.78
N LYS A 47 12.40 -7.28 -6.84
CA LYS A 47 13.68 -6.60 -7.06
C LYS A 47 13.50 -5.20 -7.61
N MET A 48 12.64 -4.45 -6.98
CA MET A 48 12.38 -3.08 -7.39
C MET A 48 13.52 -2.17 -6.99
N ASP A 49 13.75 -1.12 -7.78
CA ASP A 49 14.76 -0.12 -7.44
C ASP A 49 14.25 0.78 -6.32
N ALA A 50 12.96 1.06 -6.32
CA ALA A 50 12.35 1.87 -5.29
C ALA A 50 10.89 1.50 -5.13
N VAL A 51 10.40 1.60 -3.89
CA VAL A 51 8.99 1.40 -3.59
C VAL A 51 8.58 2.56 -2.70
N GLU A 52 7.58 3.32 -3.15
CA GLU A 52 7.08 4.44 -2.39
C GLU A 52 5.65 4.17 -1.95
N LEU A 53 5.35 4.54 -0.72
CA LEU A 53 4.05 4.34 -0.12
C LEU A 53 3.43 5.67 0.21
N GLU A 54 2.17 5.82 -0.18
CA GLU A 54 1.41 7.01 0.18
C GLU A 54 0.12 6.55 0.83
N MET A 55 -0.07 6.92 2.10
CA MET A 55 -1.30 6.59 2.80
C MET A 55 -2.41 7.48 2.29
N ILE A 56 -3.56 6.89 2.01
CA ILE A 56 -4.69 7.63 1.46
C ILE A 56 -5.94 7.32 2.27
N THR A 57 -7.00 8.06 2.01
CA THR A 57 -8.27 7.82 2.69
C THR A 57 -9.07 6.78 1.93
N LYS A 58 -10.09 6.24 2.61
CA LYS A 58 -10.98 5.31 1.95
C LYS A 58 -11.67 5.97 0.76
N LYS A 59 -11.99 7.26 0.89
CA LYS A 59 -12.62 8.01 -0.18
C LYS A 59 -11.71 8.06 -1.41
N ASP A 60 -10.43 8.32 -1.19
CA ASP A 60 -9.47 8.34 -2.28
C ASP A 60 -9.36 6.98 -2.94
N TYR A 61 -9.38 5.94 -2.14
CA TYR A 61 -9.32 4.58 -2.65
C TYR A 61 -10.55 4.27 -3.51
N ASP A 62 -11.73 4.67 -3.03
CA ASP A 62 -12.97 4.43 -3.75
C ASP A 62 -13.03 5.17 -5.07
N ASN A 63 -12.35 6.30 -5.14
CA ASN A 63 -12.34 7.14 -6.35
C ASN A 63 -11.18 6.83 -7.30
N ARG A 64 -10.43 5.80 -7.03
CA ARG A 64 -9.28 5.46 -7.87
C ARG A 64 -9.71 5.13 -9.28
N THR A 65 -8.79 5.31 -10.20
CA THR A 65 -9.04 5.04 -11.61
C THR A 65 -8.07 4.00 -12.16
N ASN A 66 -7.93 2.95 -11.47
CA ASN A 66 -7.08 1.91 -12.02
C ASN A 66 -7.77 1.07 -13.07
#